data_9e288d511621caf6f9a6347540aaa61f
#
_entry.id   9e288d511621caf6f9a6347540aaa61f
#
_cell.length_a   1.000
_cell.length_b   1.000
_cell.length_c   1.000
_cell.angle_alpha   90.00
_cell.angle_beta   90.00
_cell.angle_gamma   90.00
#
_symmetry.space_group_name_H-M   'P 1'
#
loop_
_entity.id
_entity.type
_entity.pdbx_description
1 polymer ?
#
loop_
_entity_poly.entity_id
_entity_poly.type
_entity_poly.pdbx_seq_one_letter_code
_entity_poly.pdbx_strand_id
1 'polypeptide(L)'
;FKSPFSCPTERLGRPNRSVGQLKGLLKVRRKIVPFAAVPTTAGTGSETTIAAVVTDETHHKYAVSDLCLIPRWAILDPTLAVSLPAGVTAETGLDALTHAVEAYIGRFYNTRETRSLARQAVAAIFQYLPIACADGADLRARQELLTASYRAGFAFTRASVGNVHALAHTLGGLYDVPHGRANAVLLPVMLEAYGPAACKRLAELADVL
;
A
#
# COMPACT_ATOMS: atom_id res chain seq x y z
N PHE A 1 5.88 16.42 -0.80
CA PHE A 1 5.54 15.77 -2.06
C PHE A 1 4.06 16.04 -2.33
N LYS A 2 3.76 17.02 -3.19
CA LYS A 2 2.39 17.17 -3.69
C LYS A 2 2.12 15.96 -4.56
N SER A 3 1.13 15.16 -4.20
CA SER A 3 0.62 14.08 -5.05
C SER A 3 0.39 14.65 -6.46
N PRO A 4 0.88 14.01 -7.53
CA PRO A 4 0.63 14.44 -8.90
C PRO A 4 -0.86 14.36 -9.29
N PHE A 5 -1.70 13.89 -8.38
CA PHE A 5 -3.14 13.80 -8.54
C PHE A 5 -3.90 14.98 -7.93
N SER A 6 -3.45 16.22 -8.17
CA SER A 6 -4.39 17.34 -8.16
C SER A 6 -5.29 17.21 -9.40
N CYS A 7 -6.14 16.19 -9.41
CA CYS A 7 -7.10 16.04 -10.50
C CYS A 7 -8.17 17.12 -10.32
N PRO A 8 -8.41 17.99 -11.31
CA PRO A 8 -9.55 18.88 -11.27
C PRO A 8 -10.82 18.08 -11.03
N THR A 9 -11.66 18.54 -10.11
CA THR A 9 -12.90 17.90 -9.68
C THR A 9 -13.82 17.50 -10.83
N GLU A 10 -13.66 18.11 -11.99
CA GLU A 10 -14.39 17.80 -13.22
C GLU A 10 -14.11 16.41 -13.78
N ARG A 11 -12.96 15.79 -13.47
CA ARG A 11 -12.59 14.47 -14.01
C ARG A 11 -13.07 13.29 -13.17
N LEU A 12 -13.46 13.48 -11.92
CA LEU A 12 -13.93 12.41 -11.03
C LEU A 12 -15.46 12.11 -11.14
N GLY A 13 -16.06 12.49 -12.24
CA GLY A 13 -17.36 11.92 -12.64
C GLY A 13 -18.61 12.54 -12.06
N ARG A 14 -18.53 13.65 -11.29
CA ARG A 14 -19.68 14.46 -10.93
C ARG A 14 -19.34 15.94 -11.13
N PRO A 15 -19.90 16.62 -12.15
CA PRO A 15 -19.76 18.06 -12.25
C PRO A 15 -20.28 18.73 -10.98
N ASN A 16 -19.56 19.72 -10.48
CA ASN A 16 -19.90 20.53 -9.31
C ASN A 16 -19.83 19.83 -7.94
N ARG A 17 -19.06 18.74 -7.79
CA ARG A 17 -18.72 18.18 -6.47
C ARG A 17 -17.24 18.35 -6.13
N SER A 18 -16.99 18.81 -4.91
CA SER A 18 -15.62 18.80 -4.38
C SER A 18 -15.15 17.35 -4.18
N VAL A 19 -13.83 17.15 -4.21
CA VAL A 19 -13.25 15.81 -3.93
C VAL A 19 -13.70 15.29 -2.56
N GLY A 20 -13.84 16.17 -1.55
CA GLY A 20 -14.35 15.81 -0.22
C GLY A 20 -15.76 15.20 -0.24
N GLN A 21 -16.60 15.59 -1.17
CA GLN A 21 -17.93 14.99 -1.33
C GLN A 21 -17.92 13.58 -1.95
N LEU A 22 -16.76 13.16 -2.49
CA LEU A 22 -16.53 11.80 -2.98
C LEU A 22 -15.91 10.89 -1.92
N LYS A 23 -15.60 11.40 -0.72
CA LYS A 23 -15.08 10.63 0.41
C LYS A 23 -15.90 9.35 0.63
N GLY A 24 -15.21 8.22 0.75
CA GLY A 24 -15.80 6.92 1.00
C GLY A 24 -15.88 6.03 -0.24
N LEU A 25 -16.82 5.10 -0.25
CA LEU A 25 -16.85 3.97 -1.17
C LEU A 25 -17.89 4.18 -2.29
N LEU A 26 -17.51 3.80 -3.53
CA LEU A 26 -18.37 3.69 -4.71
C LEU A 26 -19.17 4.97 -5.05
N LYS A 27 -18.53 6.13 -4.95
CA LYS A 27 -19.18 7.42 -5.23
C LYS A 27 -18.82 8.03 -6.59
N VAL A 28 -17.87 7.45 -7.30
CA VAL A 28 -17.49 7.84 -8.66
C VAL A 28 -18.51 7.24 -9.63
N ARG A 29 -19.34 8.07 -10.24
CA ARG A 29 -20.45 7.57 -11.09
C ARG A 29 -20.20 7.67 -12.59
N ARG A 30 -19.10 8.30 -13.01
CA ARG A 30 -18.75 8.42 -14.42
C ARG A 30 -17.64 7.45 -14.77
N LYS A 31 -17.69 6.96 -15.99
CA LYS A 31 -16.57 6.24 -16.57
C LYS A 31 -15.39 7.19 -16.68
N ILE A 32 -14.28 6.85 -16.01
CA ILE A 32 -13.03 7.60 -16.11
C ILE A 32 -12.20 7.08 -17.29
N VAL A 33 -11.26 7.89 -17.74
CA VAL A 33 -10.29 7.48 -18.76
C VAL A 33 -9.43 6.35 -18.19
N PRO A 34 -9.22 5.25 -18.91
CA PRO A 34 -8.26 4.23 -18.50
C PRO A 34 -6.87 4.84 -18.34
N PHE A 35 -6.17 4.46 -17.27
CA PHE A 35 -4.84 4.99 -16.98
C PHE A 35 -3.88 3.88 -16.60
N ALA A 36 -2.59 4.15 -16.78
CA ALA A 36 -1.50 3.31 -16.32
C ALA A 36 -0.88 3.94 -15.07
N ALA A 37 -0.49 3.11 -14.11
CA ALA A 37 0.30 3.51 -12.97
C ALA A 37 1.73 3.03 -13.11
N VAL A 38 2.67 3.93 -12.82
CA VAL A 38 4.11 3.66 -12.83
C VAL A 38 4.63 4.02 -11.45
N PRO A 39 4.73 3.06 -10.51
CA PRO A 39 5.20 3.35 -9.16
C PRO A 39 6.69 3.70 -9.17
N THR A 40 7.05 4.70 -8.39
CA THR A 40 8.45 5.12 -8.16
C THR A 40 8.95 4.72 -6.77
N THR A 41 8.11 4.07 -5.97
CA THR A 41 8.43 3.48 -4.66
C THR A 41 7.86 2.07 -4.59
N ALA A 42 8.51 1.19 -3.85
CA ALA A 42 8.05 -0.18 -3.63
C ALA A 42 7.38 -0.29 -2.24
N GLY A 43 6.15 0.21 -2.13
CA GLY A 43 5.48 0.29 -0.84
C GLY A 43 3.97 0.31 -0.92
N THR A 44 3.43 1.37 -1.52
CA THR A 44 2.01 1.70 -1.44
C THR A 44 1.08 0.73 -2.15
N GLY A 45 1.57 -0.02 -3.17
CA GLY A 45 0.73 -0.86 -4.02
C GLY A 45 -0.41 -0.10 -4.73
N SER A 46 -0.28 1.23 -4.85
CA SER A 46 -1.34 2.11 -5.41
C SER A 46 -1.72 1.74 -6.84
N GLU A 47 -0.84 1.08 -7.56
CA GLU A 47 -1.04 0.58 -8.91
C GLU A 47 -2.05 -0.59 -8.99
N THR A 48 -2.48 -1.12 -7.83
CA THR A 48 -3.47 -2.23 -7.75
C THR A 48 -4.69 -1.88 -6.90
N THR A 49 -4.76 -0.67 -6.34
CA THR A 49 -5.76 -0.35 -5.33
C THR A 49 -6.97 0.36 -5.90
N ILE A 50 -8.10 0.20 -5.19
CA ILE A 50 -9.34 0.94 -5.43
C ILE A 50 -9.33 2.32 -4.78
N ALA A 51 -8.31 2.63 -3.97
CA ALA A 51 -8.29 3.80 -3.11
C ALA A 51 -7.31 4.86 -3.61
N ALA A 52 -7.78 6.09 -3.63
CA ALA A 52 -6.96 7.29 -3.76
C ALA A 52 -7.06 8.09 -2.46
N VAL A 53 -5.93 8.27 -1.76
CA VAL A 53 -5.87 9.11 -0.57
C VAL A 53 -5.59 10.54 -0.99
N VAL A 54 -6.47 11.44 -0.58
CA VAL A 54 -6.42 12.86 -0.91
C VAL A 54 -6.28 13.67 0.37
N THR A 55 -5.42 14.67 0.33
CA THR A 55 -5.32 15.68 1.40
C THR A 55 -6.03 16.94 0.93
N ASP A 56 -7.01 17.41 1.70
CA ASP A 56 -7.74 18.63 1.40
C ASP A 56 -6.98 19.89 1.87
N GLU A 57 -7.59 21.07 1.62
CA GLU A 57 -7.01 22.37 1.99
C GLU A 57 -6.88 22.57 3.51
N THR A 58 -7.60 21.77 4.30
CA THR A 58 -7.54 21.76 5.77
C THR A 58 -6.56 20.73 6.32
N HIS A 59 -5.71 20.14 5.47
CA HIS A 59 -4.77 19.08 5.80
C HIS A 59 -5.41 17.76 6.27
N HIS A 60 -6.73 17.58 6.07
CA HIS A 60 -7.38 16.31 6.34
C HIS A 60 -7.13 15.31 5.22
N LYS A 61 -6.67 14.12 5.62
CA LYS A 61 -6.49 12.97 4.71
C LYS A 61 -7.75 12.12 4.69
N TYR A 62 -8.27 11.83 3.52
CA TYR A 62 -9.40 10.91 3.34
C TYR A 62 -9.23 10.07 2.09
N ALA A 63 -9.85 8.89 2.09
CA ALA A 63 -9.84 8.00 0.96
C ALA A 63 -11.10 8.20 0.09
N VAL A 64 -10.90 8.24 -1.22
CA VAL A 64 -11.92 8.01 -2.23
C VAL A 64 -11.67 6.61 -2.75
N SER A 65 -12.64 5.71 -2.60
CA SER A 65 -12.47 4.30 -2.98
C SER A 65 -13.55 3.90 -3.98
N ASP A 66 -13.11 3.48 -5.17
CA ASP A 66 -14.01 3.05 -6.22
C ASP A 66 -13.29 2.09 -7.18
N LEU A 67 -14.02 1.11 -7.70
CA LEU A 67 -13.46 0.11 -8.64
C LEU A 67 -12.91 0.74 -9.93
N CYS A 68 -13.46 1.88 -10.34
CA CYS A 68 -12.96 2.60 -11.51
C CYS A 68 -11.59 3.25 -11.31
N LEU A 69 -11.12 3.38 -10.05
CA LEU A 69 -9.81 3.93 -9.71
C LEU A 69 -8.67 2.91 -9.83
N ILE A 70 -8.99 1.63 -10.05
CA ILE A 70 -7.94 0.63 -10.29
C ILE A 70 -7.27 0.95 -11.64
N PRO A 71 -5.94 1.16 -11.67
CA PRO A 71 -5.22 1.33 -12.92
C PRO A 71 -5.42 0.13 -13.84
N ARG A 72 -5.56 0.37 -15.13
CA ARG A 72 -5.70 -0.70 -16.10
C ARG A 72 -4.38 -1.42 -16.37
N TRP A 73 -3.28 -0.72 -16.20
CA TRP A 73 -1.93 -1.24 -16.37
C TRP A 73 -1.06 -0.75 -15.22
N ALA A 74 -0.24 -1.64 -14.69
CA ALA A 74 0.85 -1.34 -13.78
C ALA A 74 2.17 -1.58 -14.52
N ILE A 75 3.05 -0.56 -14.57
CA ILE A 75 4.35 -0.64 -15.21
C ILE A 75 5.39 -0.58 -14.09
N LEU A 76 6.03 -1.72 -13.82
CA LEU A 76 7.00 -1.87 -12.74
C LEU A 76 8.41 -1.74 -13.32
N ASP A 77 8.92 -0.52 -13.36
CA ASP A 77 10.26 -0.20 -13.84
C ASP A 77 11.20 0.06 -12.67
N PRO A 78 12.16 -0.86 -12.38
CA PRO A 78 13.07 -0.72 -11.26
C PRO A 78 14.01 0.48 -11.40
N THR A 79 14.27 0.96 -12.62
CA THR A 79 15.16 2.09 -12.85
C THR A 79 14.65 3.38 -12.24
N LEU A 80 13.33 3.51 -12.06
CA LEU A 80 12.70 4.67 -11.43
C LEU A 80 12.85 4.70 -9.90
N ALA A 81 13.31 3.59 -9.31
CA ALA A 81 13.49 3.46 -7.86
C ALA A 81 14.95 3.50 -7.42
N VAL A 82 15.94 3.51 -8.34
CA VAL A 82 17.37 3.45 -7.98
C VAL A 82 17.86 4.67 -7.19
N SER A 83 17.25 5.83 -7.41
CA SER A 83 17.62 7.06 -6.72
C SER A 83 17.00 7.22 -5.32
N LEU A 84 16.17 6.28 -4.89
CA LEU A 84 15.55 6.34 -3.56
C LEU A 84 16.60 6.16 -2.45
N PRO A 85 16.64 7.07 -1.46
CA PRO A 85 17.45 6.90 -0.27
C PRO A 85 17.14 5.60 0.47
N ALA A 86 18.13 5.01 1.13
CA ALA A 86 17.96 3.77 1.90
C ALA A 86 16.84 3.86 2.95
N GLY A 87 16.72 5.00 3.65
CA GLY A 87 15.66 5.24 4.62
C GLY A 87 14.25 5.19 3.99
N VAL A 88 14.07 5.82 2.81
CA VAL A 88 12.78 5.78 2.08
C VAL A 88 12.51 4.36 1.57
N THR A 89 13.55 3.67 1.07
CA THR A 89 13.45 2.28 0.65
C THR A 89 12.98 1.38 1.79
N ALA A 90 13.58 1.54 2.99
CA ALA A 90 13.20 0.78 4.18
C ALA A 90 11.75 1.08 4.61
N GLU A 91 11.38 2.35 4.73
CA GLU A 91 10.05 2.75 5.14
C GLU A 91 8.97 2.24 4.18
N THR A 92 9.18 2.38 2.87
CA THR A 92 8.20 1.90 1.89
C THR A 92 8.15 0.37 1.80
N GLY A 93 9.29 -0.31 1.91
CA GLY A 93 9.33 -1.78 1.94
C GLY A 93 8.63 -2.37 3.17
N LEU A 94 8.78 -1.74 4.34
CA LEU A 94 8.07 -2.13 5.56
C LEU A 94 6.57 -1.79 5.51
N ASP A 95 6.19 -0.75 4.77
CA ASP A 95 4.78 -0.48 4.44
C ASP A 95 4.18 -1.62 3.61
N ALA A 96 4.85 -2.04 2.53
CA ALA A 96 4.44 -3.20 1.74
C ALA A 96 4.39 -4.49 2.56
N LEU A 97 5.34 -4.69 3.48
CA LEU A 97 5.32 -5.83 4.42
C LEU A 97 4.08 -5.79 5.30
N THR A 98 3.76 -4.62 5.85
CA THR A 98 2.57 -4.44 6.70
C THR A 98 1.28 -4.72 5.91
N HIS A 99 1.18 -4.23 4.67
CA HIS A 99 0.08 -4.55 3.76
C HIS A 99 -0.09 -6.06 3.58
N ALA A 100 1.01 -6.76 3.27
CA ALA A 100 0.99 -8.20 3.04
C ALA A 100 0.61 -8.99 4.31
N VAL A 101 1.19 -8.64 5.46
CA VAL A 101 0.90 -9.31 6.74
C VAL A 101 -0.54 -9.09 7.15
N GLU A 102 -1.04 -7.84 7.15
CA GLU A 102 -2.41 -7.55 7.54
C GLU A 102 -3.43 -8.19 6.57
N ALA A 103 -3.16 -8.17 5.27
CA ALA A 103 -3.99 -8.89 4.30
C ALA A 103 -4.01 -10.38 4.59
N TYR A 104 -2.88 -10.99 4.96
CA TYR A 104 -2.80 -12.44 5.23
C TYR A 104 -3.54 -12.86 6.49
N ILE A 105 -3.34 -12.15 7.60
CA ILE A 105 -3.97 -12.47 8.89
C ILE A 105 -5.44 -12.07 8.93
N GLY A 106 -5.87 -11.17 8.08
CA GLY A 106 -7.25 -10.70 7.98
C GLY A 106 -8.24 -11.84 7.78
N ARG A 107 -9.43 -11.72 8.41
CA ARG A 107 -10.46 -12.79 8.37
C ARG A 107 -11.46 -12.62 7.24
N PHE A 108 -11.75 -11.38 6.87
CA PHE A 108 -12.80 -11.02 5.92
C PHE A 108 -12.23 -10.88 4.50
N TYR A 109 -13.01 -11.26 3.51
CA TYR A 109 -12.74 -11.09 2.08
C TYR A 109 -11.46 -11.75 1.55
N ASN A 110 -10.72 -12.49 2.38
CA ASN A 110 -9.54 -13.23 1.98
C ASN A 110 -9.89 -14.42 1.09
N THR A 111 -9.08 -14.65 0.06
CA THR A 111 -9.16 -15.81 -0.82
C THR A 111 -7.86 -16.60 -0.77
N ARG A 112 -7.84 -17.79 -1.38
CA ARG A 112 -6.62 -18.58 -1.54
C ARG A 112 -5.57 -17.79 -2.33
N GLU A 113 -6.00 -17.06 -3.35
CA GLU A 113 -5.13 -16.23 -4.20
C GLU A 113 -4.52 -15.07 -3.42
N THR A 114 -5.33 -14.27 -2.70
CA THR A 114 -4.82 -13.13 -1.91
C THR A 114 -3.82 -13.60 -0.86
N ARG A 115 -4.05 -14.74 -0.21
CA ARG A 115 -3.09 -15.32 0.74
C ARG A 115 -1.81 -15.78 0.07
N SER A 116 -1.89 -16.40 -1.11
CA SER A 116 -0.72 -16.79 -1.87
C SER A 116 0.14 -15.60 -2.25
N LEU A 117 -0.47 -14.53 -2.74
CA LEU A 117 0.23 -13.30 -3.10
C LEU A 117 0.85 -12.61 -1.89
N ALA A 118 0.13 -12.54 -0.77
CA ALA A 118 0.66 -11.97 0.48
C ALA A 118 1.90 -12.74 0.98
N ARG A 119 1.86 -14.09 0.96
CA ARG A 119 3.03 -14.93 1.33
C ARG A 119 4.23 -14.68 0.43
N GLN A 120 4.00 -14.60 -0.89
CA GLN A 120 5.07 -14.30 -1.85
C GLN A 120 5.65 -12.90 -1.62
N ALA A 121 4.81 -11.91 -1.30
CA ALA A 121 5.25 -10.56 -0.98
C ALA A 121 6.12 -10.55 0.29
N VAL A 122 5.68 -11.22 1.36
CA VAL A 122 6.45 -11.32 2.62
C VAL A 122 7.82 -11.93 2.36
N ALA A 123 7.91 -13.09 1.70
CA ALA A 123 9.17 -13.75 1.40
C ALA A 123 10.12 -12.85 0.58
N ALA A 124 9.60 -12.21 -0.47
CA ALA A 124 10.40 -11.33 -1.31
C ALA A 124 10.90 -10.09 -0.55
N ILE A 125 10.07 -9.48 0.30
CA ILE A 125 10.47 -8.30 1.08
C ILE A 125 11.58 -8.67 2.07
N PHE A 126 11.44 -9.77 2.81
CA PHE A 126 12.51 -10.22 3.72
C PHE A 126 13.81 -10.51 3.00
N GLN A 127 13.75 -11.08 1.80
CA GLN A 127 14.94 -11.40 1.02
C GLN A 127 15.60 -10.16 0.42
N TYR A 128 14.82 -9.27 -0.21
CA TYR A 128 15.37 -8.22 -1.07
C TYR A 128 15.42 -6.84 -0.45
N LEU A 129 14.65 -6.57 0.61
CA LEU A 129 14.68 -5.25 1.25
C LEU A 129 16.03 -4.91 1.87
N PRO A 130 16.72 -5.83 2.61
CA PRO A 130 18.04 -5.55 3.10
C PRO A 130 19.06 -5.28 1.97
N ILE A 131 18.96 -6.00 0.86
CA ILE A 131 19.83 -5.83 -0.31
C ILE A 131 19.63 -4.44 -0.93
N ALA A 132 18.38 -4.06 -1.21
CA ALA A 132 18.08 -2.75 -1.80
C ALA A 132 18.38 -1.56 -0.86
N CYS A 133 18.37 -1.78 0.46
CA CYS A 133 18.82 -0.77 1.43
C CYS A 133 20.33 -0.61 1.46
N ALA A 134 21.08 -1.71 1.30
CA ALA A 134 22.54 -1.72 1.27
C ALA A 134 23.09 -1.21 -0.07
N ASP A 135 22.47 -1.64 -1.18
CA ASP A 135 22.81 -1.23 -2.54
C ASP A 135 21.53 -0.79 -3.28
N GLY A 136 21.31 0.52 -3.31
CA GLY A 136 20.16 1.11 -4.00
C GLY A 136 20.19 0.95 -5.52
N ALA A 137 21.34 0.62 -6.10
CA ALA A 137 21.50 0.42 -7.55
C ALA A 137 21.23 -1.03 -8.00
N ASP A 138 21.04 -1.98 -7.07
CA ASP A 138 20.67 -3.35 -7.42
C ASP A 138 19.28 -3.39 -8.05
N LEU A 139 19.27 -3.41 -9.38
CA LEU A 139 18.03 -3.44 -10.19
C LEU A 139 17.20 -4.69 -9.92
N ARG A 140 17.83 -5.82 -9.60
CA ARG A 140 17.12 -7.05 -9.28
C ARG A 140 16.36 -6.90 -7.97
N ALA A 141 17.03 -6.43 -6.92
CA ALA A 141 16.37 -6.19 -5.64
C ALA A 141 15.24 -5.15 -5.76
N ARG A 142 15.46 -4.06 -6.53
CA ARG A 142 14.41 -3.07 -6.83
C ARG A 142 13.22 -3.68 -7.55
N GLN A 143 13.44 -4.51 -8.58
CA GLN A 143 12.37 -5.18 -9.32
C GLN A 143 11.57 -6.13 -8.44
N GLU A 144 12.24 -6.94 -7.62
CA GLU A 144 11.57 -7.87 -6.72
C GLU A 144 10.73 -7.14 -5.67
N LEU A 145 11.22 -6.02 -5.14
CA LEU A 145 10.47 -5.19 -4.21
C LEU A 145 9.26 -4.51 -4.85
N LEU A 146 9.37 -3.99 -6.08
CA LEU A 146 8.22 -3.47 -6.82
C LEU A 146 7.17 -4.56 -7.04
N THR A 147 7.61 -5.76 -7.42
CA THR A 147 6.73 -6.91 -7.60
C THR A 147 6.08 -7.34 -6.29
N ALA A 148 6.82 -7.31 -5.18
CA ALA A 148 6.29 -7.61 -3.86
C ALA A 148 5.25 -6.58 -3.41
N SER A 149 5.52 -5.28 -3.61
CA SER A 149 4.57 -4.21 -3.34
C SER A 149 3.27 -4.37 -4.16
N TYR A 150 3.40 -4.68 -5.46
CA TYR A 150 2.26 -5.00 -6.34
C TYR A 150 1.43 -6.17 -5.79
N ARG A 151 2.09 -7.28 -5.39
CA ARG A 151 1.41 -8.46 -4.83
C ARG A 151 0.71 -8.15 -3.51
N ALA A 152 1.37 -7.39 -2.62
CA ALA A 152 0.79 -6.92 -1.38
C ALA A 152 -0.42 -6.02 -1.64
N GLY A 153 -0.30 -5.09 -2.58
CA GLY A 153 -1.35 -4.19 -3.02
C GLY A 153 -2.59 -4.93 -3.52
N PHE A 154 -2.39 -5.93 -4.39
CA PHE A 154 -3.46 -6.78 -4.88
C PHE A 154 -4.15 -7.55 -3.73
N ALA A 155 -3.37 -8.09 -2.79
CA ALA A 155 -3.90 -8.82 -1.66
C ALA A 155 -4.75 -7.94 -0.75
N PHE A 156 -4.25 -6.78 -0.31
CA PHE A 156 -4.98 -5.93 0.62
C PHE A 156 -6.14 -5.17 -0.01
N THR A 157 -6.10 -4.88 -1.30
CA THR A 157 -7.24 -4.25 -2.00
C THR A 157 -8.53 -5.05 -1.82
N ARG A 158 -8.43 -6.37 -1.73
CA ARG A 158 -9.56 -7.25 -1.44
C ARG A 158 -9.71 -7.57 0.05
N ALA A 159 -8.60 -7.94 0.71
CA ALA A 159 -8.63 -8.39 2.11
C ALA A 159 -8.74 -7.24 3.12
N SER A 160 -8.54 -6.01 2.67
CA SER A 160 -8.41 -4.81 3.49
C SER A 160 -7.09 -4.79 4.30
N VAL A 161 -6.80 -3.65 4.88
CA VAL A 161 -5.76 -3.46 5.89
C VAL A 161 -6.38 -3.57 7.29
N GLY A 162 -5.55 -3.63 8.33
CA GLY A 162 -5.99 -3.84 9.69
C GLY A 162 -5.70 -2.66 10.62
N ASN A 163 -5.51 -3.00 11.90
CA ASN A 163 -5.34 -2.02 12.97
C ASN A 163 -3.98 -1.30 12.92
N VAL A 164 -2.95 -1.91 12.33
CA VAL A 164 -1.65 -1.25 12.15
C VAL A 164 -1.84 0.00 11.30
N HIS A 165 -2.45 -0.15 10.13
CA HIS A 165 -2.74 0.97 9.24
C HIS A 165 -3.71 1.98 9.86
N ALA A 166 -4.73 1.54 10.59
CA ALA A 166 -5.66 2.43 11.27
C ALA A 166 -4.94 3.36 12.25
N LEU A 167 -4.02 2.84 13.05
CA LEU A 167 -3.20 3.63 13.98
C LEU A 167 -2.17 4.48 13.24
N ALA A 168 -1.50 3.94 12.22
CA ALA A 168 -0.52 4.67 11.42
C ALA A 168 -1.14 5.89 10.72
N HIS A 169 -2.35 5.77 10.19
CA HIS A 169 -3.09 6.90 9.63
C HIS A 169 -3.36 7.99 10.66
N THR A 170 -3.70 7.60 11.89
CA THR A 170 -3.93 8.54 12.99
C THR A 170 -2.65 9.28 13.36
N LEU A 171 -1.53 8.56 13.50
CA LEU A 171 -0.22 9.17 13.79
C LEU A 171 0.23 10.09 12.65
N GLY A 172 0.06 9.67 11.41
CA GLY A 172 0.39 10.50 10.25
C GLY A 172 -0.52 11.72 10.09
N GLY A 173 -1.77 11.65 10.53
CA GLY A 173 -2.70 12.79 10.49
C GLY A 173 -2.48 13.80 11.60
N LEU A 174 -2.16 13.35 12.82
CA LEU A 174 -2.02 14.22 13.99
C LEU A 174 -0.58 14.75 14.18
N TYR A 175 0.42 13.96 13.82
CA TYR A 175 1.82 14.23 14.15
C TYR A 175 2.75 14.27 12.95
N ASP A 176 2.21 14.16 11.74
CA ASP A 176 2.96 14.13 10.46
C ASP A 176 4.06 13.05 10.41
N VAL A 177 3.86 11.94 11.12
CA VAL A 177 4.79 10.80 11.09
C VAL A 177 4.76 10.16 9.71
N PRO A 178 5.91 9.91 9.07
CA PRO A 178 5.96 9.20 7.80
C PRO A 178 5.23 7.84 7.87
N HIS A 179 4.32 7.59 6.93
CA HIS A 179 3.40 6.46 6.98
C HIS A 179 4.09 5.10 7.12
N GLY A 180 5.10 4.84 6.28
CA GLY A 180 5.85 3.58 6.33
C GLY A 180 6.62 3.40 7.64
N ARG A 181 7.13 4.48 8.23
CA ARG A 181 7.78 4.45 9.55
C ARG A 181 6.77 4.12 10.65
N ALA A 182 5.59 4.74 10.63
CA ALA A 182 4.53 4.44 11.59
C ALA A 182 4.13 2.95 11.50
N ASN A 183 3.92 2.43 10.29
CA ASN A 183 3.61 1.02 10.08
C ASN A 183 4.72 0.09 10.58
N ALA A 184 5.99 0.42 10.31
CA ALA A 184 7.14 -0.38 10.74
C ALA A 184 7.23 -0.51 12.27
N VAL A 185 6.98 0.58 13.00
CA VAL A 185 7.02 0.59 14.47
C VAL A 185 5.81 -0.11 15.07
N LEU A 186 4.62 0.10 14.48
CA LEU A 186 3.38 -0.44 15.03
C LEU A 186 3.18 -1.92 14.72
N LEU A 187 3.73 -2.43 13.60
CA LEU A 187 3.50 -3.81 13.18
C LEU A 187 3.85 -4.83 14.26
N PRO A 188 5.06 -4.89 14.82
CA PRO A 188 5.40 -5.89 15.84
C PRO A 188 4.52 -5.75 17.09
N VAL A 189 4.26 -4.53 17.54
CA VAL A 189 3.43 -4.25 18.73
C VAL A 189 2.01 -4.79 18.52
N MET A 190 1.44 -4.58 17.35
CA MET A 190 0.09 -5.04 17.05
C MET A 190 0.03 -6.56 16.87
N LEU A 191 1.07 -7.18 16.29
CA LEU A 191 1.13 -8.64 16.18
C LEU A 191 1.19 -9.30 17.56
N GLU A 192 1.95 -8.74 18.50
CA GLU A 192 1.96 -9.18 19.89
C GLU A 192 0.59 -9.01 20.55
N ALA A 193 -0.06 -7.86 20.35
CA ALA A 193 -1.37 -7.58 20.92
C ALA A 193 -2.48 -8.51 20.40
N TYR A 194 -2.38 -9.00 19.16
CA TYR A 194 -3.32 -9.98 18.62
C TYR A 194 -3.17 -11.36 19.28
N GLY A 195 -2.01 -11.69 19.84
CA GLY A 195 -1.74 -12.90 20.60
C GLY A 195 -2.20 -14.18 19.88
N PRO A 196 -2.86 -15.11 20.59
CA PRO A 196 -3.29 -16.40 20.03
C PRO A 196 -4.18 -16.29 18.79
N ALA A 197 -4.91 -15.18 18.63
CA ALA A 197 -5.81 -14.98 17.49
C ALA A 197 -5.09 -14.94 16.13
N ALA A 198 -3.83 -14.51 16.12
CA ALA A 198 -3.01 -14.43 14.92
C ALA A 198 -1.96 -15.54 14.79
N CYS A 199 -1.63 -16.25 15.89
CA CYS A 199 -0.51 -17.21 15.96
C CYS A 199 -0.48 -18.19 14.78
N LYS A 200 -1.61 -18.85 14.47
CA LYS A 200 -1.66 -19.82 13.37
C LYS A 200 -1.25 -19.18 12.04
N ARG A 201 -1.75 -17.98 11.74
CA ARG A 201 -1.47 -17.29 10.50
C ARG A 201 -0.04 -16.77 10.44
N LEU A 202 0.49 -16.34 11.58
CA LEU A 202 1.87 -15.90 11.68
C LEU A 202 2.85 -17.06 11.53
N ALA A 203 2.53 -18.24 12.09
CA ALA A 203 3.31 -19.45 11.86
C ALA A 203 3.35 -19.82 10.36
N GLU A 204 2.18 -19.80 9.69
CA GLU A 204 2.12 -20.05 8.23
C GLU A 204 2.93 -19.01 7.41
N LEU A 205 3.11 -17.79 7.91
CA LEU A 205 4.01 -16.78 7.27
C LEU A 205 5.48 -17.06 7.61
N ALA A 206 5.79 -17.52 8.82
CA ALA A 206 7.16 -17.86 9.20
C ALA A 206 7.71 -19.04 8.35
N ASP A 207 6.86 -19.93 7.88
CA ASP A 207 7.24 -21.05 7.00
C ASP A 207 7.80 -20.61 5.63
N VAL A 208 7.69 -19.33 5.27
CA VAL A 208 8.20 -18.82 3.99
C VAL A 208 9.42 -17.91 4.12
N LEU A 209 9.91 -17.73 5.35
CA LEU A 209 11.12 -16.96 5.70
C LEU A 209 12.29 -17.89 5.93
#